data_488f71338d190c5057b81ee7f4dcae21
#
_entry.id   488f71338d190c5057b81ee7f4dcae21
#
_cell.length_a   1.000
_cell.length_b   1.000
_cell.length_c   1.000
_cell.angle_alpha   90.00
_cell.angle_beta   90.00
_cell.angle_gamma   90.00
#
_symmetry.space_group_name_H-M   'P 1'
#
loop_
_entity.id
_entity.type
_entity.pdbx_description
1 polymer ?
#
loop_
_entity_poly.entity_id
_entity_poly.type
_entity_poly.pdbx_seq_one_letter_code
_entity_poly.pdbx_strand_id
1 'polypeptide(L)'
;MHSYVTSNVEEGFLPTCTGRRVHIADPLPDEIDIEDIAHGLSHVCRFAGHVPLYYSVAQHSLLVSELLDERTAMWGLLHDASEAYLHDLTRPLKRVMAATAESTDRLRYLGDATAHDLVDQGIVRREGWMMVANAITTAVLQDRIYRGVTYAELERRMMAAVCGRFGLPPMMPPEVAAADNVVLATELRDVCHHTPEVCVSWSGAQPMDRIIKPLPPEAAKDLFLVRFEKLAAKVV
;
A
#
# COMPACT_ATOMS: atom_id res chain seq x y z
N MET A 1 33.55 -6.28 8.63
CA MET A 1 32.60 -6.38 9.75
C MET A 1 31.21 -6.13 9.15
N HIS A 2 30.58 -7.19 8.66
CA HIS A 2 29.28 -7.14 7.93
C HIS A 2 28.37 -8.21 8.52
N SER A 3 27.90 -8.01 9.76
CA SER A 3 27.02 -8.98 10.40
C SER A 3 25.72 -8.42 10.97
N TYR A 4 25.32 -7.21 10.58
CA TYR A 4 24.10 -6.58 11.13
C TYR A 4 22.86 -6.63 10.22
N VAL A 5 22.93 -7.21 9.02
CA VAL A 5 21.78 -7.20 8.08
C VAL A 5 21.11 -8.57 7.93
N THR A 6 21.77 -9.65 8.33
CA THR A 6 21.25 -11.01 8.09
C THR A 6 20.47 -11.63 9.25
N SER A 7 20.51 -11.05 10.47
CA SER A 7 19.81 -11.62 11.63
C SER A 7 18.36 -11.15 11.83
N ASN A 8 17.92 -10.08 11.14
CA ASN A 8 16.59 -9.50 11.35
C ASN A 8 15.56 -9.87 10.28
N VAL A 9 15.93 -10.58 9.22
CA VAL A 9 14.97 -11.00 8.17
C VAL A 9 14.10 -12.17 8.65
N GLU A 10 14.63 -13.02 9.53
CA GLU A 10 13.85 -14.14 10.11
C GLU A 10 12.79 -13.69 11.12
N GLU A 11 12.86 -12.46 11.65
CA GLU A 11 11.89 -11.90 12.59
C GLU A 11 10.77 -11.08 11.91
N GLY A 12 10.88 -10.81 10.60
CA GLY A 12 9.97 -9.91 9.87
C GLY A 12 8.73 -10.58 9.30
N PHE A 13 8.12 -11.55 9.98
CA PHE A 13 6.87 -12.16 9.55
C PHE A 13 5.69 -11.72 10.41
N LEU A 14 4.50 -11.62 9.78
CA LEU A 14 3.23 -11.42 10.43
C LEU A 14 2.53 -12.78 10.62
N PRO A 15 2.18 -13.20 11.85
CA PRO A 15 1.31 -14.33 12.06
C PRO A 15 -0.14 -13.94 11.70
N THR A 16 -0.79 -14.72 10.85
CA THR A 16 -2.14 -14.44 10.37
C THR A 16 -3.22 -15.20 11.13
N CYS A 17 -4.49 -14.89 10.89
CA CYS A 17 -5.62 -15.53 11.57
C CYS A 17 -5.78 -17.02 11.20
N THR A 18 -5.30 -17.45 10.02
CA THR A 18 -5.27 -18.87 9.63
C THR A 18 -4.05 -19.61 10.20
N GLY A 19 -3.16 -18.92 10.92
CA GLY A 19 -1.93 -19.48 11.47
C GLY A 19 -0.76 -19.53 10.47
N ARG A 20 -0.89 -18.90 9.30
CA ARG A 20 0.22 -18.73 8.35
C ARG A 20 1.22 -17.69 8.85
N ARG A 21 2.38 -17.66 8.21
CA ARG A 21 3.41 -16.64 8.40
C ARG A 21 3.63 -15.93 7.08
N VAL A 22 3.44 -14.61 7.05
CA VAL A 22 3.64 -13.80 5.87
C VAL A 22 4.86 -12.91 6.08
N HIS A 23 5.88 -13.03 5.24
CA HIS A 23 7.06 -12.18 5.29
C HIS A 23 6.76 -10.80 4.70
N ILE A 24 6.82 -9.78 5.54
CA ILE A 24 6.41 -8.41 5.12
C ILE A 24 7.37 -7.81 4.10
N ALA A 25 8.68 -8.05 4.24
CA ALA A 25 9.68 -7.46 3.34
C ALA A 25 9.78 -8.17 1.98
N ASP A 26 9.50 -9.47 1.93
CA ASP A 26 9.62 -10.30 0.73
C ASP A 26 8.57 -11.43 0.74
N PRO A 27 7.28 -11.09 0.60
CA PRO A 27 6.18 -12.05 0.69
C PRO A 27 6.17 -13.01 -0.52
N LEU A 28 5.83 -14.28 -0.26
CA LEU A 28 5.69 -15.30 -1.28
C LEU A 28 4.20 -15.57 -1.58
N PRO A 29 3.83 -15.91 -2.84
CA PRO A 29 2.44 -16.23 -3.20
C PRO A 29 1.82 -17.32 -2.33
N ASP A 30 2.61 -18.35 -1.93
CA ASP A 30 2.11 -19.45 -1.11
C ASP A 30 1.82 -19.08 0.35
N GLU A 31 2.31 -17.93 0.81
CA GLU A 31 2.03 -17.39 2.13
C GLU A 31 0.67 -16.68 2.17
N ILE A 32 0.15 -16.27 1.00
CA ILE A 32 -1.08 -15.48 0.88
C ILE A 32 -2.31 -16.38 0.91
N ASP A 33 -3.28 -16.02 1.76
CA ASP A 33 -4.54 -16.73 1.90
C ASP A 33 -5.72 -15.77 1.83
N ILE A 34 -6.81 -16.18 1.15
CA ILE A 34 -7.99 -15.34 0.97
C ILE A 34 -8.74 -15.10 2.28
N GLU A 35 -8.74 -16.09 3.17
CA GLU A 35 -9.35 -15.94 4.50
C GLU A 35 -8.62 -14.86 5.32
N ASP A 36 -7.27 -14.85 5.25
CA ASP A 36 -6.47 -13.83 5.95
C ASP A 36 -6.70 -12.43 5.37
N ILE A 37 -6.79 -12.33 4.03
CA ILE A 37 -7.12 -11.06 3.37
C ILE A 37 -8.51 -10.58 3.80
N ALA A 38 -9.53 -11.42 3.67
CA ALA A 38 -10.90 -11.07 4.03
C ALA A 38 -11.03 -10.66 5.50
N HIS A 39 -10.36 -11.41 6.40
CA HIS A 39 -10.31 -11.10 7.82
C HIS A 39 -9.60 -9.79 8.09
N GLY A 40 -8.38 -9.63 7.58
CA GLY A 40 -7.58 -8.41 7.77
C GLY A 40 -8.32 -7.18 7.28
N LEU A 41 -8.77 -7.18 6.02
CA LEU A 41 -9.48 -6.05 5.43
C LEU A 41 -10.80 -5.73 6.13
N SER A 42 -11.50 -6.75 6.68
CA SER A 42 -12.75 -6.52 7.42
C SER A 42 -12.53 -5.87 8.78
N HIS A 43 -11.32 -5.96 9.36
CA HIS A 43 -10.96 -5.37 10.65
C HIS A 43 -10.15 -4.07 10.52
N VAL A 44 -9.73 -3.70 9.32
CA VAL A 44 -9.09 -2.41 9.04
C VAL A 44 -10.15 -1.36 8.75
N CYS A 45 -10.24 -0.34 9.63
CA CYS A 45 -11.15 0.78 9.45
C CYS A 45 -10.57 1.81 8.48
N ARG A 46 -11.32 2.18 7.43
CA ARG A 46 -10.92 3.22 6.49
C ARG A 46 -10.83 4.60 7.14
N PHE A 47 -10.16 5.54 6.46
CA PHE A 47 -9.96 6.93 6.93
C PHE A 47 -9.27 7.01 8.30
N ALA A 48 -8.40 6.03 8.63
CA ALA A 48 -7.73 5.93 9.92
C ALA A 48 -8.72 6.00 11.12
N GLY A 49 -9.95 5.52 10.95
CA GLY A 49 -10.98 5.53 11.97
C GLY A 49 -11.69 6.88 12.17
N HIS A 50 -11.37 7.93 11.38
CA HIS A 50 -12.04 9.22 11.45
C HIS A 50 -13.40 9.24 10.73
N VAL A 51 -14.25 8.31 11.13
CA VAL A 51 -15.63 8.12 10.62
C VAL A 51 -16.60 7.89 11.79
N PRO A 52 -17.87 8.35 11.70
CA PRO A 52 -18.84 8.19 12.78
C PRO A 52 -19.19 6.74 13.11
N LEU A 53 -19.17 5.87 12.11
CA LEU A 53 -19.42 4.44 12.23
C LEU A 53 -18.26 3.66 11.63
N TYR A 54 -17.98 2.48 12.17
CA TYR A 54 -16.98 1.59 11.60
C TYR A 54 -17.31 1.28 10.15
N TYR A 55 -16.30 1.45 9.26
CA TYR A 55 -16.41 1.16 7.85
C TYR A 55 -15.09 0.53 7.35
N SER A 56 -15.17 -0.71 6.85
CA SER A 56 -13.97 -1.51 6.58
C SER A 56 -13.46 -1.37 5.15
N VAL A 57 -12.16 -1.67 4.98
CA VAL A 57 -11.54 -1.83 3.65
C VAL A 57 -12.20 -2.98 2.88
N ALA A 58 -12.60 -4.08 3.54
CA ALA A 58 -13.32 -5.19 2.89
C ALA A 58 -14.62 -4.72 2.24
N GLN A 59 -15.42 -3.88 2.92
CA GLN A 59 -16.65 -3.34 2.33
C GLN A 59 -16.36 -2.40 1.18
N HIS A 60 -15.33 -1.57 1.27
CA HIS A 60 -14.85 -0.75 0.15
C HIS A 60 -14.52 -1.59 -1.07
N SER A 61 -13.68 -2.62 -0.91
CA SER A 61 -13.26 -3.51 -1.99
C SER A 61 -14.44 -4.26 -2.63
N LEU A 62 -15.45 -4.64 -1.85
CA LEU A 62 -16.71 -5.18 -2.36
C LEU A 62 -17.40 -4.20 -3.31
N LEU A 63 -17.54 -2.94 -2.91
CA LEU A 63 -18.19 -1.91 -3.70
C LEU A 63 -17.44 -1.62 -4.99
N VAL A 64 -16.10 -1.56 -4.94
CA VAL A 64 -15.26 -1.42 -6.13
C VAL A 64 -15.46 -2.60 -7.08
N SER A 65 -15.41 -3.83 -6.57
CA SER A 65 -15.63 -5.04 -7.37
C SER A 65 -17.01 -5.10 -8.03
N GLU A 66 -18.05 -4.56 -7.37
CA GLU A 66 -19.43 -4.55 -7.89
C GLU A 66 -19.65 -3.56 -9.05
N LEU A 67 -18.81 -2.52 -9.14
CA LEU A 67 -18.86 -1.54 -10.24
C LEU A 67 -18.16 -2.03 -11.52
N LEU A 68 -17.44 -3.15 -11.45
CA LEU A 68 -16.59 -3.64 -12.52
C LEU A 68 -17.21 -4.82 -13.26
N ASP A 69 -16.82 -4.99 -14.52
CA ASP A 69 -17.17 -6.16 -15.30
C ASP A 69 -16.46 -7.44 -14.79
N GLU A 70 -16.85 -8.61 -15.29
CA GLU A 70 -16.34 -9.89 -14.84
C GLU A 70 -14.83 -10.06 -15.00
N ARG A 71 -14.22 -9.36 -15.97
CA ARG A 71 -12.78 -9.47 -16.26
C ARG A 71 -11.93 -8.72 -15.25
N THR A 72 -12.44 -7.62 -14.72
CA THR A 72 -11.72 -6.72 -13.83
C THR A 72 -12.22 -6.76 -12.38
N ALA A 73 -13.40 -7.40 -12.14
CA ALA A 73 -14.03 -7.45 -10.82
C ALA A 73 -13.18 -8.15 -9.75
N MET A 74 -12.39 -9.19 -10.11
CA MET A 74 -11.47 -9.84 -9.18
C MET A 74 -10.34 -8.89 -8.76
N TRP A 75 -9.80 -8.12 -9.71
CA TRP A 75 -8.86 -7.05 -9.40
C TRP A 75 -9.47 -5.99 -8.48
N GLY A 76 -10.71 -5.58 -8.76
CA GLY A 76 -11.43 -4.63 -7.90
C GLY A 76 -11.64 -5.16 -6.47
N LEU A 77 -11.86 -6.46 -6.31
CA LEU A 77 -11.98 -7.08 -4.99
C LEU A 77 -10.65 -7.12 -4.23
N LEU A 78 -9.55 -7.32 -4.94
CA LEU A 78 -8.22 -7.55 -4.34
C LEU A 78 -7.28 -6.34 -4.46
N HIS A 79 -7.72 -5.19 -4.98
CA HIS A 79 -6.84 -4.05 -5.25
C HIS A 79 -6.15 -3.48 -3.99
N ASP A 80 -6.80 -3.56 -2.85
CA ASP A 80 -6.28 -3.16 -1.54
C ASP A 80 -5.84 -4.36 -0.67
N ALA A 81 -5.67 -5.58 -1.26
CA ALA A 81 -5.34 -6.78 -0.49
C ALA A 81 -4.04 -6.67 0.32
N SER A 82 -3.08 -5.85 -0.12
CA SER A 82 -1.86 -5.57 0.65
C SER A 82 -2.15 -4.93 2.02
N GLU A 83 -3.24 -4.20 2.15
CA GLU A 83 -3.61 -3.50 3.38
C GLU A 83 -4.05 -4.47 4.51
N ALA A 84 -4.44 -5.71 4.17
CA ALA A 84 -4.65 -6.77 5.16
C ALA A 84 -3.39 -7.07 5.99
N TYR A 85 -2.21 -6.81 5.42
CA TYR A 85 -0.90 -7.10 6.03
C TYR A 85 -0.15 -5.81 6.41
N LEU A 86 -0.36 -4.70 5.68
CA LEU A 86 0.39 -3.45 5.81
C LEU A 86 -0.41 -2.29 6.41
N HIS A 87 -1.70 -2.47 6.63
CA HIS A 87 -2.66 -1.46 7.05
C HIS A 87 -3.06 -0.43 5.97
N ASP A 88 -4.27 0.14 6.08
CA ASP A 88 -4.74 1.27 5.25
C ASP A 88 -4.10 2.58 5.75
N LEU A 89 -3.06 3.02 5.06
CA LEU A 89 -2.48 4.34 5.28
C LEU A 89 -3.18 5.38 4.41
N THR A 90 -3.62 6.47 5.04
CA THR A 90 -4.31 7.55 4.32
C THR A 90 -3.45 8.15 3.21
N ARG A 91 -4.07 8.55 2.09
CA ARG A 91 -3.36 9.18 0.94
C ARG A 91 -2.46 10.37 1.36
N PRO A 92 -2.88 11.28 2.28
CA PRO A 92 -1.98 12.33 2.76
C PRO A 92 -0.72 11.79 3.43
N LEU A 93 -0.83 10.73 4.25
CA LEU A 93 0.33 10.13 4.91
C LEU A 93 1.26 9.47 3.90
N LYS A 94 0.72 8.68 2.95
CA LYS A 94 1.51 8.07 1.86
C LYS A 94 2.29 9.14 1.06
N ARG A 95 1.67 10.30 0.77
CA ARG A 95 2.34 11.43 0.08
C ARG A 95 3.49 12.03 0.90
N VAL A 96 3.31 12.22 2.21
CA VAL A 96 4.38 12.73 3.09
C VAL A 96 5.54 11.74 3.15
N MET A 97 5.25 10.44 3.27
CA MET A 97 6.28 9.40 3.27
C MET A 97 7.06 9.35 1.95
N ALA A 98 6.37 9.44 0.80
CA ALA A 98 7.00 9.49 -0.51
C ALA A 98 7.89 10.73 -0.69
N ALA A 99 7.41 11.92 -0.32
CA ALA A 99 8.19 13.15 -0.37
C ALA A 99 9.45 13.10 0.52
N THR A 100 9.37 12.41 1.66
CA THR A 100 10.53 12.21 2.54
C THR A 100 11.55 11.28 1.90
N ALA A 101 11.11 10.21 1.22
CA ALA A 101 12.00 9.29 0.51
C ALA A 101 12.74 10.01 -0.65
N GLU A 102 12.02 10.77 -1.48
CA GLU A 102 12.62 11.58 -2.56
C GLU A 102 13.65 12.58 -2.03
N SER A 103 13.35 13.23 -0.91
CA SER A 103 14.28 14.19 -0.28
C SER A 103 15.57 13.50 0.17
N THR A 104 15.50 12.27 0.67
CA THR A 104 16.64 11.47 1.08
C THR A 104 17.52 11.10 -0.11
N ASP A 105 16.93 10.65 -1.23
CA ASP A 105 17.66 10.31 -2.44
C ASP A 105 18.33 11.56 -3.06
N ARG A 106 17.64 12.69 -3.05
CA ARG A 106 18.20 13.97 -3.51
C ARG A 106 19.39 14.43 -2.66
N LEU A 107 19.33 14.24 -1.34
CA LEU A 107 20.45 14.56 -0.45
C LEU A 107 21.66 13.66 -0.69
N ARG A 108 21.45 12.37 -1.00
CA ARG A 108 22.54 11.47 -1.41
C ARG A 108 23.20 11.94 -2.70
N TYR A 109 22.39 12.27 -3.72
CA TYR A 109 22.91 12.79 -4.99
C TYR A 109 23.72 14.07 -4.79
N LEU A 110 23.26 15.00 -3.95
CA LEU A 110 23.98 16.23 -3.62
C LEU A 110 25.28 15.94 -2.87
N GLY A 111 25.28 14.95 -1.96
CA GLY A 111 26.50 14.51 -1.25
C GLY A 111 27.57 13.98 -2.23
N ASP A 112 27.17 13.14 -3.17
CA ASP A 112 28.04 12.59 -4.20
C ASP A 112 28.59 13.69 -5.13
N ALA A 113 27.72 14.60 -5.61
CA ALA A 113 28.10 15.71 -6.46
C ALA A 113 29.10 16.66 -5.76
N THR A 114 28.84 16.98 -4.48
CA THR A 114 29.73 17.83 -3.68
C THR A 114 31.09 17.16 -3.47
N ALA A 115 31.12 15.86 -3.21
CA ALA A 115 32.39 15.13 -3.01
C ALA A 115 33.22 15.08 -4.31
N HIS A 116 32.59 14.91 -5.48
CA HIS A 116 33.29 14.98 -6.76
C HIS A 116 33.87 16.36 -7.03
N ASP A 117 33.10 17.43 -6.76
CA ASP A 117 33.56 18.80 -6.91
C ASP A 117 34.81 19.09 -6.02
N LEU A 118 34.84 18.61 -4.78
CA LEU A 118 35.98 18.71 -3.90
C LEU A 118 37.22 17.94 -4.40
N VAL A 119 37.02 16.81 -5.10
CA VAL A 119 38.10 16.08 -5.76
C VAL A 119 38.66 16.86 -6.96
N ASP A 120 37.80 17.43 -7.80
CA ASP A 120 38.18 18.19 -8.97
C ASP A 120 38.93 19.48 -8.59
N GLN A 121 38.60 20.09 -7.45
CA GLN A 121 39.31 21.21 -6.85
C GLN A 121 40.63 20.82 -6.16
N GLY A 122 40.97 19.53 -6.10
CA GLY A 122 42.17 19.02 -5.45
C GLY A 122 42.18 19.07 -3.91
N ILE A 123 41.03 19.33 -3.31
CA ILE A 123 40.86 19.41 -1.85
C ILE A 123 40.81 18.00 -1.25
N VAL A 124 40.24 17.03 -1.97
CA VAL A 124 40.15 15.61 -1.60
C VAL A 124 40.86 14.76 -2.65
N ARG A 125 41.60 13.75 -2.21
CA ARG A 125 42.20 12.77 -3.12
C ARG A 125 41.11 11.91 -3.76
N ARG A 126 41.29 11.53 -5.03
CA ARG A 126 40.30 10.75 -5.81
C ARG A 126 39.93 9.43 -5.10
N GLU A 127 40.87 8.78 -4.44
CA GLU A 127 40.63 7.53 -3.69
C GLU A 127 39.76 7.72 -2.44
N GLY A 128 39.65 8.96 -1.94
CA GLY A 128 38.88 9.30 -0.72
C GLY A 128 37.47 9.86 -0.98
N TRP A 129 37.09 10.09 -2.25
CA TRP A 129 35.84 10.80 -2.55
C TRP A 129 34.59 10.10 -1.96
N MET A 130 34.55 8.77 -2.01
CA MET A 130 33.42 7.99 -1.51
C MET A 130 33.24 8.11 0.00
N MET A 131 34.37 8.22 0.75
CA MET A 131 34.34 8.44 2.19
C MET A 131 33.82 9.85 2.51
N VAL A 132 34.20 10.86 1.72
CA VAL A 132 33.72 12.23 1.87
C VAL A 132 32.24 12.35 1.49
N ALA A 133 31.82 11.74 0.38
CA ALA A 133 30.42 11.68 -0.03
C ALA A 133 29.54 11.04 1.05
N ASN A 134 29.98 9.90 1.59
CA ASN A 134 29.29 9.22 2.70
C ASN A 134 29.26 10.07 3.97
N ALA A 135 30.35 10.78 4.29
CA ALA A 135 30.42 11.64 5.48
C ALA A 135 29.48 12.84 5.36
N ILE A 136 29.43 13.50 4.17
CA ILE A 136 28.51 14.60 3.90
C ILE A 136 27.05 14.11 3.97
N THR A 137 26.76 13.01 3.28
CA THR A 137 25.43 12.40 3.29
C THR A 137 25.03 11.98 4.70
N THR A 138 25.93 11.35 5.45
CA THR A 138 25.68 10.94 6.84
C THR A 138 25.51 12.14 7.77
N ALA A 139 26.32 13.18 7.64
CA ALA A 139 26.22 14.39 8.47
C ALA A 139 24.87 15.12 8.23
N VAL A 140 24.40 15.14 6.99
CA VAL A 140 23.10 15.73 6.64
C VAL A 140 21.91 14.84 7.05
N LEU A 141 22.12 13.52 7.13
CA LEU A 141 21.08 12.53 7.39
C LEU A 141 21.19 11.86 8.77
N GLN A 142 22.06 12.34 9.66
CA GLN A 142 22.48 11.69 10.93
C GLN A 142 21.34 11.25 11.86
N ASP A 143 20.10 11.64 11.61
CA ASP A 143 18.93 11.18 12.38
C ASP A 143 18.00 10.21 11.62
N ARG A 144 18.19 9.93 10.33
CA ARG A 144 17.10 9.33 9.54
C ARG A 144 17.50 8.36 8.42
N ILE A 145 18.70 7.83 8.34
CA ILE A 145 19.00 6.84 7.31
C ILE A 145 18.55 5.45 7.77
N TYR A 146 17.28 5.20 7.64
CA TYR A 146 16.85 3.85 7.36
C TYR A 146 17.19 3.56 5.90
N ARG A 147 18.17 2.70 5.66
CA ARG A 147 18.29 1.96 4.39
C ARG A 147 17.14 0.95 4.34
N GLY A 148 15.91 1.43 4.46
CA GLY A 148 14.71 0.63 4.51
C GLY A 148 14.02 0.64 3.16
N VAL A 149 13.38 -0.45 2.84
CA VAL A 149 12.38 -0.55 1.79
C VAL A 149 11.28 0.48 2.07
N THR A 150 10.91 1.29 1.08
CA THR A 150 9.82 2.28 1.25
C THR A 150 8.49 1.56 1.44
N TYR A 151 7.51 2.23 2.07
CA TYR A 151 6.16 1.68 2.20
C TYR A 151 5.54 1.34 0.83
N ALA A 152 5.71 2.20 -0.17
CA ALA A 152 5.25 1.94 -1.53
C ALA A 152 5.89 0.69 -2.16
N GLU A 153 7.16 0.42 -1.85
CA GLU A 153 7.82 -0.80 -2.31
C GLU A 153 7.30 -2.04 -1.57
N LEU A 154 6.99 -1.94 -0.28
CA LEU A 154 6.33 -3.03 0.47
C LEU A 154 4.93 -3.32 -0.09
N GLU A 155 4.12 -2.30 -0.37
CA GLU A 155 2.81 -2.47 -1.03
C GLU A 155 2.97 -3.17 -2.38
N ARG A 156 3.93 -2.73 -3.20
CA ARG A 156 4.17 -3.32 -4.51
C ARG A 156 4.57 -4.80 -4.43
N ARG A 157 5.45 -5.17 -3.48
CA ARG A 157 5.85 -6.57 -3.27
C ARG A 157 4.70 -7.41 -2.77
N MET A 158 3.95 -6.92 -1.80
CA MET A 158 2.78 -7.61 -1.26
C MET A 158 1.73 -7.83 -2.35
N MET A 159 1.41 -6.81 -3.15
CA MET A 159 0.50 -6.96 -4.28
C MET A 159 1.04 -7.91 -5.35
N ALA A 160 2.35 -7.98 -5.59
CA ALA A 160 2.93 -8.96 -6.51
C ALA A 160 2.71 -10.40 -6.00
N ALA A 161 2.86 -10.65 -4.70
CA ALA A 161 2.54 -11.95 -4.09
C ALA A 161 1.04 -12.28 -4.20
N VAL A 162 0.15 -11.33 -3.95
CA VAL A 162 -1.30 -11.47 -4.14
C VAL A 162 -1.63 -11.80 -5.60
N CYS A 163 -1.08 -11.05 -6.56
CA CYS A 163 -1.28 -11.31 -7.98
C CYS A 163 -0.79 -12.72 -8.37
N GLY A 164 0.40 -13.12 -7.90
CA GLY A 164 0.94 -14.46 -8.12
C GLY A 164 0.06 -15.57 -7.54
N ARG A 165 -0.52 -15.36 -6.36
CA ARG A 165 -1.39 -16.31 -5.68
C ARG A 165 -2.71 -16.54 -6.41
N PHE A 166 -3.33 -15.47 -6.90
CA PHE A 166 -4.67 -15.51 -7.48
C PHE A 166 -4.70 -15.41 -9.01
N GLY A 167 -3.54 -15.46 -9.67
CA GLY A 167 -3.44 -15.42 -11.13
C GLY A 167 -3.87 -14.08 -11.74
N LEU A 168 -3.73 -12.98 -11.01
CA LEU A 168 -4.05 -11.64 -11.52
C LEU A 168 -2.92 -11.11 -12.40
N PRO A 169 -3.24 -10.33 -13.45
CA PRO A 169 -2.22 -9.56 -14.17
C PRO A 169 -1.41 -8.69 -13.20
N PRO A 170 -0.09 -8.51 -13.41
CA PRO A 170 0.76 -7.75 -12.48
C PRO A 170 0.45 -6.25 -12.45
N MET A 171 -0.25 -5.74 -13.45
CA MET A 171 -0.68 -4.33 -13.52
C MET A 171 -2.17 -4.24 -13.28
N MET A 172 -2.55 -3.36 -12.35
CA MET A 172 -3.95 -3.05 -12.08
C MET A 172 -4.60 -2.39 -13.31
N PRO A 173 -5.75 -2.90 -13.79
CA PRO A 173 -6.50 -2.27 -14.87
C PRO A 173 -6.95 -0.84 -14.49
N PRO A 174 -6.91 0.13 -15.44
CA PRO A 174 -7.30 1.51 -15.15
C PRO A 174 -8.78 1.66 -14.72
N GLU A 175 -9.64 0.74 -15.13
CA GLU A 175 -11.05 0.68 -14.74
C GLU A 175 -11.20 0.49 -13.22
N VAL A 176 -10.28 -0.23 -12.58
CA VAL A 176 -10.27 -0.43 -11.12
C VAL A 176 -10.02 0.89 -10.41
N ALA A 177 -9.03 1.68 -10.84
CA ALA A 177 -8.77 2.99 -10.26
C ALA A 177 -9.94 3.96 -10.46
N ALA A 178 -10.62 3.88 -11.61
CA ALA A 178 -11.83 4.67 -11.86
C ALA A 178 -12.97 4.28 -10.91
N ALA A 179 -13.20 2.99 -10.70
CA ALA A 179 -14.20 2.48 -9.77
C ALA A 179 -13.87 2.83 -8.32
N ASP A 180 -12.59 2.71 -7.88
CA ASP A 180 -12.12 3.15 -6.56
C ASP A 180 -12.46 4.63 -6.31
N ASN A 181 -12.21 5.50 -7.29
CA ASN A 181 -12.54 6.93 -7.16
C ASN A 181 -14.05 7.19 -7.04
N VAL A 182 -14.90 6.43 -7.74
CA VAL A 182 -16.37 6.52 -7.61
C VAL A 182 -16.82 6.07 -6.22
N VAL A 183 -16.25 4.97 -5.71
CA VAL A 183 -16.53 4.49 -4.36
C VAL A 183 -16.04 5.50 -3.33
N LEU A 184 -14.82 6.05 -3.48
CA LEU A 184 -14.31 7.11 -2.60
C LEU A 184 -15.24 8.34 -2.56
N ALA A 185 -15.75 8.81 -3.73
CA ALA A 185 -16.71 9.92 -3.76
C ALA A 185 -17.96 9.60 -2.94
N THR A 186 -18.44 8.36 -3.04
CA THR A 186 -19.62 7.89 -2.33
C THR A 186 -19.37 7.77 -0.82
N GLU A 187 -18.20 7.26 -0.43
CA GLU A 187 -17.76 7.18 0.97
C GLU A 187 -17.64 8.57 1.62
N LEU A 188 -17.06 9.53 0.90
CA LEU A 188 -16.95 10.91 1.38
C LEU A 188 -18.32 11.52 1.65
N ARG A 189 -19.33 11.21 0.82
CA ARG A 189 -20.71 11.66 1.02
C ARG A 189 -21.39 10.94 2.19
N ASP A 190 -21.37 9.59 2.18
CA ASP A 190 -22.24 8.77 3.03
C ASP A 190 -21.61 8.41 4.37
N VAL A 191 -20.29 8.22 4.40
CA VAL A 191 -19.54 7.75 5.57
C VAL A 191 -18.85 8.91 6.28
N CYS A 192 -18.29 9.87 5.53
CA CYS A 192 -17.59 11.04 6.09
C CYS A 192 -18.48 12.29 6.17
N HIS A 193 -19.66 12.27 5.55
CA HIS A 193 -20.65 13.38 5.55
C HIS A 193 -20.09 14.70 4.98
N HIS A 194 -19.27 14.60 3.93
CA HIS A 194 -18.76 15.77 3.21
C HIS A 194 -19.78 16.32 2.18
N THR A 195 -19.59 17.59 1.81
CA THR A 195 -20.43 18.21 0.76
C THR A 195 -20.13 17.62 -0.63
N PRO A 196 -21.06 17.70 -1.59
CA PRO A 196 -20.85 17.19 -2.96
C PRO A 196 -19.59 17.77 -3.62
N GLU A 197 -19.29 19.06 -3.39
CA GLU A 197 -18.13 19.72 -3.98
C GLU A 197 -16.81 19.11 -3.44
N VAL A 198 -16.75 18.80 -2.15
CA VAL A 198 -15.59 18.13 -1.52
C VAL A 198 -15.46 16.71 -2.05
N CYS A 199 -16.56 15.97 -2.17
CA CYS A 199 -16.55 14.61 -2.69
C CYS A 199 -15.93 14.54 -4.09
N VAL A 200 -16.39 15.40 -5.01
CA VAL A 200 -15.85 15.45 -6.38
C VAL A 200 -14.42 16.00 -6.43
N SER A 201 -14.11 17.04 -5.66
CA SER A 201 -12.78 17.65 -5.66
C SER A 201 -11.70 16.68 -5.19
N TRP A 202 -11.99 15.81 -4.20
CA TRP A 202 -11.01 14.89 -3.62
C TRP A 202 -10.90 13.58 -4.38
N SER A 203 -12.02 13.07 -4.91
CA SER A 203 -12.06 11.80 -5.63
C SER A 203 -11.82 11.94 -7.14
N GLY A 204 -12.16 13.09 -7.72
CA GLY A 204 -12.20 13.28 -9.17
C GLY A 204 -13.36 12.55 -9.85
N ALA A 205 -14.36 12.06 -9.11
CA ALA A 205 -15.48 11.28 -9.61
C ALA A 205 -16.82 11.70 -8.99
N GLN A 206 -17.93 11.34 -9.63
CA GLN A 206 -19.26 11.49 -9.06
C GLN A 206 -19.59 10.29 -8.15
N PRO A 207 -20.29 10.50 -7.02
CA PRO A 207 -20.75 9.41 -6.17
C PRO A 207 -21.79 8.53 -6.89
N MET A 208 -21.89 7.26 -6.46
CA MET A 208 -22.98 6.37 -6.86
C MET A 208 -24.36 6.91 -6.42
N ASP A 209 -25.42 6.54 -7.13
CA ASP A 209 -26.80 6.88 -6.72
C ASP A 209 -27.21 6.17 -5.43
N ARG A 210 -26.70 4.94 -5.20
CA ARG A 210 -27.01 4.18 -3.98
C ARG A 210 -26.27 4.75 -2.76
N ILE A 211 -26.87 4.58 -1.57
CA ILE A 211 -26.30 5.00 -0.31
C ILE A 211 -25.53 3.82 0.32
N ILE A 212 -24.31 4.09 0.79
CA ILE A 212 -23.51 3.14 1.56
C ILE A 212 -24.06 3.06 2.98
N LYS A 213 -24.30 1.83 3.43
CA LYS A 213 -24.59 1.52 4.84
C LYS A 213 -23.43 0.72 5.39
N PRO A 214 -22.70 1.23 6.41
CA PRO A 214 -21.59 0.51 7.01
C PRO A 214 -22.02 -0.87 7.54
N LEU A 215 -21.19 -1.87 7.28
CA LEU A 215 -21.37 -3.26 7.72
C LEU A 215 -20.45 -3.55 8.92
N PRO A 216 -20.88 -4.42 9.85
CA PRO A 216 -19.97 -4.95 10.85
C PRO A 216 -18.88 -5.83 10.20
N PRO A 217 -17.69 -5.99 10.84
CA PRO A 217 -16.56 -6.72 10.29
C PRO A 217 -16.91 -8.11 9.76
N GLU A 218 -17.64 -8.90 10.52
CA GLU A 218 -18.01 -10.27 10.17
C GLU A 218 -18.85 -10.32 8.88
N ALA A 219 -19.84 -9.41 8.76
CA ALA A 219 -20.68 -9.36 7.56
C ALA A 219 -19.89 -8.90 6.34
N ALA A 220 -18.95 -7.95 6.51
CA ALA A 220 -18.07 -7.53 5.44
C ALA A 220 -17.14 -8.66 4.99
N LYS A 221 -16.58 -9.43 5.95
CA LYS A 221 -15.76 -10.61 5.67
C LYS A 221 -16.55 -11.65 4.86
N ASP A 222 -17.72 -12.04 5.34
CA ASP A 222 -18.53 -13.09 4.72
C ASP A 222 -18.91 -12.71 3.27
N LEU A 223 -19.34 -11.47 3.05
CA LEU A 223 -19.68 -10.98 1.72
C LEU A 223 -18.45 -10.92 0.80
N PHE A 224 -17.28 -10.56 1.33
CA PHE A 224 -16.04 -10.55 0.58
C PHE A 224 -15.68 -11.95 0.09
N LEU A 225 -15.74 -12.97 0.96
CA LEU A 225 -15.47 -14.36 0.61
C LEU A 225 -16.50 -14.90 -0.41
N VAL A 226 -17.78 -14.65 -0.22
CA VAL A 226 -18.82 -15.03 -1.19
C VAL A 226 -18.57 -14.38 -2.55
N ARG A 227 -18.16 -13.10 -2.58
CA ARG A 227 -17.82 -12.42 -3.82
C ARG A 227 -16.60 -13.05 -4.49
N PHE A 228 -15.56 -13.35 -3.72
CA PHE A 228 -14.36 -14.01 -4.22
C PHE A 228 -14.68 -15.37 -4.85
N GLU A 229 -15.41 -16.24 -4.14
CA GLU A 229 -15.81 -17.57 -4.65
C GLU A 229 -16.60 -17.46 -5.96
N LYS A 230 -17.57 -16.53 -6.02
CA LYS A 230 -18.36 -16.31 -7.23
C LYS A 230 -17.51 -15.88 -8.43
N LEU A 231 -16.46 -15.09 -8.21
CA LEU A 231 -15.56 -14.63 -9.27
C LEU A 231 -14.58 -15.74 -9.66
N ALA A 232 -14.04 -16.48 -8.68
CA ALA A 232 -13.12 -17.59 -8.92
C ALA A 232 -13.77 -18.74 -9.70
N ALA A 233 -15.04 -19.06 -9.45
CA ALA A 233 -15.79 -20.09 -10.16
C ALA A 233 -16.02 -19.81 -11.65
N LYS A 234 -15.80 -18.57 -12.10
CA LYS A 234 -15.98 -18.17 -13.51
C LYS A 234 -14.69 -18.20 -14.34
N VAL A 235 -13.55 -18.39 -13.69
CA VAL A 235 -12.22 -18.45 -14.33
C VAL A 235 -11.89 -19.88 -14.80
N VAL A 236 -12.70 -20.86 -14.45
CA VAL A 236 -12.63 -22.26 -14.90
C VAL A 236 -13.51 -22.45 -16.12
#